data_9742b3a4d16a635439fb9eae971f8d69
#
_entry.id   9742b3a4d16a635439fb9eae971f8d69
#
_cell.length_a   1.000
_cell.length_b   1.000
_cell.length_c   1.000
_cell.angle_alpha   90.00
_cell.angle_beta   90.00
_cell.angle_gamma   90.00
#
_symmetry.space_group_name_H-M   'P 1'
#
loop_
_entity.id
_entity.type
_entity.pdbx_description
1 polymer ?
#
loop_
_entity_poly.entity_id
_entity_poly.type
_entity_poly.pdbx_seq_one_letter_code
_entity_poly.pdbx_strand_id
1 'polypeptide(L)'
;MLIYNLQDFAVQKYLALRKRTNNFMIRGMIRISVMDRYLTAQMAAPFLFGVGAFSSVILAIGSLFELVRLVADSGLNAWVAVQIFVLQLPGLVVYSFPMAVLLSGLLAYSRLSANGEVIAMRSCGVSVNRLILPAIILSLGVSALTFAFNEAIVPAANLQARNALRTALNQENPRFQQRDIFYQQFGEIVQEDGSTTHGLVRTFYARRFDGREMQDVTVMDFSQGQVQQILTAKIAIWLANEGVWQFRDGVTYLINSDRSYNSILRFDQQNIRLPRAPLDIAEEQKGAEEMNIAEISRRIELLKQAGNLQEVRKLEVRRQQKCALPFVCVVFALIGVPIGMRPQRTGTALGFGLSVLIIFGYYLMLFICGALGQTDVLSPVVAGWLPNLVFLAIGIFLVWRIP
;
A
#
# COMPACT_ATOMS: atom_id res chain seq x y z
N MET A 1 -16.51 -61.31 -33.29
CA MET A 1 -17.31 -60.09 -33.43
C MET A 1 -18.03 -59.68 -32.15
N LEU A 2 -18.34 -60.57 -31.19
CA LEU A 2 -19.03 -60.25 -29.93
C LEU A 2 -18.12 -59.66 -28.82
N ILE A 3 -16.81 -59.93 -28.85
CA ILE A 3 -15.85 -59.48 -27.81
C ILE A 3 -15.49 -57.98 -28.00
N TYR A 4 -15.50 -57.47 -29.21
CA TYR A 4 -15.23 -56.05 -29.51
C TYR A 4 -16.36 -55.12 -29.03
N ASN A 5 -17.61 -55.55 -29.07
CA ASN A 5 -18.76 -54.76 -28.62
C ASN A 5 -18.86 -54.63 -27.09
N LEU A 6 -18.28 -55.55 -26.31
CA LEU A 6 -18.29 -55.53 -24.86
C LEU A 6 -17.24 -54.58 -24.29
N GLN A 7 -16.08 -54.42 -24.96
CA GLN A 7 -15.07 -53.47 -24.56
C GLN A 7 -15.50 -52.01 -24.81
N ASP A 8 -16.11 -51.73 -25.95
CA ASP A 8 -16.63 -50.38 -26.25
C ASP A 8 -17.77 -49.97 -25.32
N PHE A 9 -18.64 -50.91 -24.96
CA PHE A 9 -19.74 -50.67 -24.02
C PHE A 9 -19.21 -50.38 -22.59
N ALA A 10 -18.17 -51.08 -22.13
CA ALA A 10 -17.53 -50.86 -20.84
C ALA A 10 -16.80 -49.52 -20.80
N VAL A 11 -16.09 -49.14 -21.86
CA VAL A 11 -15.39 -47.85 -21.97
C VAL A 11 -16.40 -46.69 -22.06
N GLN A 12 -17.46 -46.81 -22.81
CA GLN A 12 -18.52 -45.79 -22.87
C GLN A 12 -19.23 -45.62 -21.53
N LYS A 13 -19.52 -46.71 -20.81
CA LYS A 13 -20.12 -46.68 -19.48
C LYS A 13 -19.19 -46.08 -18.45
N TYR A 14 -17.88 -46.37 -18.55
CA TYR A 14 -16.84 -45.75 -17.67
C TYR A 14 -16.69 -44.25 -17.95
N LEU A 15 -16.68 -43.81 -19.20
CA LEU A 15 -16.63 -42.40 -19.57
C LEU A 15 -17.89 -41.63 -19.17
N ALA A 16 -19.07 -42.27 -19.28
CA ALA A 16 -20.33 -41.67 -18.81
C ALA A 16 -20.39 -41.55 -17.29
N LEU A 17 -19.88 -42.53 -16.53
CA LEU A 17 -19.74 -42.48 -15.09
C LEU A 17 -18.73 -41.40 -14.65
N ARG A 18 -17.60 -41.27 -15.33
CA ARG A 18 -16.59 -40.26 -15.09
C ARG A 18 -17.10 -38.85 -15.38
N LYS A 19 -17.87 -38.63 -16.44
CA LYS A 19 -18.57 -37.37 -16.74
C LYS A 19 -19.63 -37.04 -15.68
N ARG A 20 -20.33 -38.04 -15.16
CA ARG A 20 -21.37 -37.87 -14.13
C ARG A 20 -20.75 -37.53 -12.76
N THR A 21 -19.61 -38.13 -12.41
CA THR A 21 -18.87 -37.81 -11.18
C THR A 21 -18.19 -36.41 -11.28
N ASN A 22 -17.61 -36.02 -12.40
CA ASN A 22 -17.05 -34.68 -12.59
C ASN A 22 -18.15 -33.59 -12.55
N ASN A 23 -19.30 -33.82 -13.19
CA ASN A 23 -20.43 -32.86 -13.11
C ASN A 23 -21.07 -32.83 -11.72
N PHE A 24 -20.99 -33.92 -10.94
CA PHE A 24 -21.47 -33.96 -9.56
C PHE A 24 -20.50 -33.23 -8.63
N MET A 25 -19.17 -33.36 -8.85
CA MET A 25 -18.17 -32.58 -8.09
C MET A 25 -18.27 -31.09 -8.38
N ILE A 26 -18.43 -30.66 -9.65
CA ILE A 26 -18.49 -29.24 -10.01
C ILE A 26 -19.82 -28.61 -9.57
N ARG A 27 -20.95 -29.34 -9.63
CA ARG A 27 -22.24 -28.83 -9.10
C ARG A 27 -22.34 -28.87 -7.59
N GLY A 28 -21.57 -29.72 -6.91
CA GLY A 28 -21.48 -29.75 -5.44
C GLY A 28 -20.71 -28.59 -4.84
N MET A 29 -19.80 -27.96 -5.59
CA MET A 29 -18.95 -26.86 -5.08
C MET A 29 -19.64 -25.50 -4.99
N ILE A 30 -20.82 -25.30 -5.58
CA ILE A 30 -21.53 -24.00 -5.58
C ILE A 30 -22.82 -24.01 -4.72
N ARG A 31 -23.21 -25.13 -4.14
CA ARG A 31 -24.30 -25.14 -3.16
C ARG A 31 -23.77 -24.72 -1.79
N ILE A 32 -24.00 -23.46 -1.42
CA ILE A 32 -23.77 -22.97 -0.04
C ILE A 32 -24.59 -23.88 0.90
N SER A 33 -23.89 -24.71 1.63
CA SER A 33 -24.50 -25.61 2.61
C SER A 33 -25.14 -24.79 3.74
N VAL A 34 -26.18 -25.34 4.39
CA VAL A 34 -26.77 -24.75 5.60
C VAL A 34 -25.69 -24.51 6.68
N MET A 35 -24.73 -25.44 6.79
CA MET A 35 -23.57 -25.32 7.67
C MET A 35 -22.70 -24.12 7.30
N ASP A 36 -22.41 -23.89 6.01
CA ASP A 36 -21.58 -22.76 5.56
C ASP A 36 -22.24 -21.44 5.92
N ARG A 37 -23.55 -21.32 5.67
CA ARG A 37 -24.33 -20.12 6.03
C ARG A 37 -24.36 -19.90 7.53
N TYR A 38 -24.51 -20.98 8.31
CA TYR A 38 -24.50 -20.90 9.77
C TYR A 38 -23.15 -20.42 10.29
N LEU A 39 -22.03 -21.06 9.89
CA LEU A 39 -20.68 -20.67 10.31
C LEU A 39 -20.32 -19.24 9.89
N THR A 40 -20.67 -18.84 8.66
CA THR A 40 -20.45 -17.46 8.20
C THR A 40 -21.28 -16.46 9.01
N ALA A 41 -22.53 -16.75 9.31
CA ALA A 41 -23.39 -15.91 10.14
C ALA A 41 -22.85 -15.74 11.56
N GLN A 42 -22.28 -16.81 12.16
CA GLN A 42 -21.64 -16.75 13.48
C GLN A 42 -20.39 -15.85 13.47
N MET A 43 -19.71 -15.70 12.34
CA MET A 43 -18.55 -14.82 12.18
C MET A 43 -18.95 -13.36 11.94
N ALA A 44 -20.13 -13.08 11.38
CA ALA A 44 -20.51 -11.73 10.96
C ALA A 44 -20.56 -10.73 12.12
N ALA A 45 -21.21 -11.06 13.23
CA ALA A 45 -21.31 -10.17 14.38
C ALA A 45 -19.95 -9.87 15.04
N PRO A 46 -19.09 -10.88 15.34
CA PRO A 46 -17.74 -10.61 15.82
C PRO A 46 -16.87 -9.84 14.82
N PHE A 47 -17.08 -10.02 13.52
CA PHE A 47 -16.37 -9.26 12.50
C PHE A 47 -16.73 -7.77 12.55
N LEU A 48 -18.02 -7.43 12.56
CA LEU A 48 -18.45 -6.04 12.67
C LEU A 48 -17.99 -5.38 13.98
N PHE A 49 -18.08 -6.14 15.09
CA PHE A 49 -17.53 -5.69 16.36
C PHE A 49 -16.02 -5.43 16.27
N GLY A 50 -15.26 -6.33 15.64
CA GLY A 50 -13.81 -6.19 15.44
C GLY A 50 -13.47 -4.98 14.59
N VAL A 51 -14.20 -4.73 13.48
CA VAL A 51 -14.02 -3.53 12.67
C VAL A 51 -14.22 -2.27 13.50
N GLY A 52 -15.31 -2.19 14.26
CA GLY A 52 -15.57 -1.04 15.14
C GLY A 52 -14.50 -0.85 16.22
N ALA A 53 -14.15 -1.93 16.92
CA ALA A 53 -13.18 -1.89 18.02
C ALA A 53 -11.77 -1.48 17.51
N PHE A 54 -11.26 -2.16 16.49
CA PHE A 54 -9.91 -1.85 15.98
C PHE A 54 -9.86 -0.49 15.28
N SER A 55 -10.92 -0.10 14.53
CA SER A 55 -10.98 1.25 13.94
C SER A 55 -10.97 2.32 15.04
N SER A 56 -11.69 2.14 16.14
CA SER A 56 -11.70 3.08 17.25
C SER A 56 -10.32 3.23 17.89
N VAL A 57 -9.59 2.13 18.07
CA VAL A 57 -8.22 2.14 18.62
C VAL A 57 -7.26 2.86 17.67
N ILE A 58 -7.30 2.54 16.38
CA ILE A 58 -6.44 3.18 15.36
C ILE A 58 -6.74 4.68 15.28
N LEU A 59 -8.02 5.07 15.33
CA LEU A 59 -8.47 6.45 15.35
C LEU A 59 -7.93 7.22 16.58
N ALA A 60 -8.05 6.61 17.76
CA ALA A 60 -7.62 7.24 19.00
C ALA A 60 -6.11 7.51 19.01
N ILE A 61 -5.30 6.56 18.52
CA ILE A 61 -3.84 6.66 18.55
C ILE A 61 -3.28 7.54 17.41
N GLY A 62 -3.87 7.47 16.23
CA GLY A 62 -3.34 8.14 15.04
C GLY A 62 -3.94 9.52 14.78
N SER A 63 -5.18 9.55 14.29
CA SER A 63 -5.74 10.76 13.66
C SER A 63 -6.29 11.77 14.65
N LEU A 64 -6.77 11.34 15.81
CA LEU A 64 -7.43 12.25 16.77
C LEU A 64 -6.43 13.23 17.38
N PHE A 65 -5.26 12.76 17.80
CA PHE A 65 -4.20 13.62 18.37
C PHE A 65 -3.65 14.59 17.33
N GLU A 66 -3.46 14.15 16.10
CA GLU A 66 -2.98 14.99 15.02
C GLU A 66 -3.98 16.11 14.68
N LEU A 67 -5.28 15.77 14.66
CA LEU A 67 -6.35 16.75 14.44
C LEU A 67 -6.46 17.78 15.55
N VAL A 68 -6.43 17.34 16.81
CA VAL A 68 -6.47 18.25 17.97
C VAL A 68 -5.28 19.22 17.92
N ARG A 69 -4.08 18.71 17.62
CA ARG A 69 -2.89 19.53 17.46
C ARG A 69 -3.01 20.51 16.29
N LEU A 70 -3.55 20.07 15.17
CA LEU A 70 -3.76 20.92 13.99
C LEU A 70 -4.76 22.06 14.25
N VAL A 71 -5.84 21.79 14.99
CA VAL A 71 -6.80 22.82 15.41
C VAL A 71 -6.16 23.80 16.41
N ALA A 72 -5.40 23.28 17.40
CA ALA A 72 -4.80 24.09 18.43
C ALA A 72 -3.64 24.98 17.90
N ASP A 73 -2.77 24.42 17.05
CA ASP A 73 -1.57 25.11 16.56
C ASP A 73 -1.86 26.02 15.34
N SER A 74 -2.82 25.65 14.49
CA SER A 74 -3.08 26.34 13.21
C SER A 74 -4.36 27.17 13.20
N GLY A 75 -5.15 27.17 14.27
CA GLY A 75 -6.41 27.93 14.34
C GLY A 75 -7.47 27.46 13.33
N LEU A 76 -7.39 26.20 12.88
CA LEU A 76 -8.32 25.61 11.93
C LEU A 76 -9.76 25.63 12.47
N ASN A 77 -10.71 25.96 11.60
CA ASN A 77 -12.12 25.85 11.94
C ASN A 77 -12.48 24.39 12.27
N ALA A 78 -13.12 24.17 13.42
CA ALA A 78 -13.50 22.85 13.91
C ALA A 78 -14.31 22.04 12.89
N TRP A 79 -15.16 22.67 12.08
CA TRP A 79 -15.91 22.00 11.03
C TRP A 79 -15.03 21.43 9.93
N VAL A 80 -14.01 22.15 9.51
CA VAL A 80 -13.03 21.67 8.53
C VAL A 80 -12.21 20.51 9.08
N ALA A 81 -11.83 20.58 10.37
CA ALA A 81 -11.15 19.50 11.05
C ALA A 81 -12.01 18.22 11.07
N VAL A 82 -13.30 18.31 11.37
CA VAL A 82 -14.25 17.18 11.28
C VAL A 82 -14.37 16.65 9.85
N GLN A 83 -14.42 17.51 8.85
CA GLN A 83 -14.47 17.08 7.44
C GLN A 83 -13.20 16.29 7.05
N ILE A 84 -12.02 16.76 7.41
CA ILE A 84 -10.74 16.08 7.17
C ILE A 84 -10.75 14.71 7.87
N PHE A 85 -11.20 14.68 9.11
CA PHE A 85 -11.31 13.45 9.90
C PHE A 85 -12.19 12.40 9.22
N VAL A 86 -13.39 12.79 8.78
CA VAL A 86 -14.31 11.88 8.07
C VAL A 86 -13.69 11.35 6.77
N LEU A 87 -12.96 12.20 6.05
CA LEU A 87 -12.25 11.81 4.82
C LEU A 87 -11.08 10.85 5.07
N GLN A 88 -10.47 10.86 6.25
CA GLN A 88 -9.40 9.91 6.61
C GLN A 88 -9.93 8.56 7.12
N LEU A 89 -11.22 8.48 7.55
CA LEU A 89 -11.82 7.25 8.07
C LEU A 89 -11.67 6.03 7.15
N PRO A 90 -11.90 6.10 5.83
CA PRO A 90 -11.75 4.93 4.97
C PRO A 90 -10.37 4.28 5.03
N GLY A 91 -9.29 5.09 5.11
CA GLY A 91 -7.93 4.59 5.23
C GLY A 91 -7.69 3.82 6.53
N LEU A 92 -8.25 4.30 7.64
CA LEU A 92 -8.10 3.67 8.95
C LEU A 92 -8.93 2.38 9.07
N VAL A 93 -10.16 2.40 8.54
CA VAL A 93 -11.05 1.24 8.55
C VAL A 93 -10.47 0.07 7.75
N VAL A 94 -9.80 0.31 6.63
CA VAL A 94 -9.16 -0.73 5.82
C VAL A 94 -8.14 -1.54 6.61
N TYR A 95 -7.34 -0.91 7.46
CA TYR A 95 -6.37 -1.62 8.30
C TYR A 95 -7.04 -2.48 9.38
N SER A 96 -8.28 -2.16 9.80
CA SER A 96 -9.02 -2.95 10.76
C SER A 96 -9.61 -4.25 10.17
N PHE A 97 -9.80 -4.36 8.85
CA PHE A 97 -10.40 -5.52 8.22
C PHE A 97 -9.65 -6.84 8.48
N PRO A 98 -8.32 -6.94 8.25
CA PRO A 98 -7.59 -8.14 8.60
C PRO A 98 -7.67 -8.49 10.09
N MET A 99 -7.54 -7.48 10.96
CA MET A 99 -7.61 -7.64 12.40
C MET A 99 -8.97 -8.19 12.83
N ALA A 100 -10.05 -7.66 12.24
CA ALA A 100 -11.43 -8.09 12.50
C ALA A 100 -11.68 -9.53 12.01
N VAL A 101 -11.06 -9.94 10.90
CA VAL A 101 -11.14 -11.34 10.41
C VAL A 101 -10.51 -12.30 11.41
N LEU A 102 -9.31 -11.97 11.93
CA LEU A 102 -8.65 -12.78 12.97
C LEU A 102 -9.53 -12.94 14.21
N LEU A 103 -9.99 -11.79 14.75
CA LEU A 103 -10.85 -11.76 15.93
C LEU A 103 -12.14 -12.52 15.71
N SER A 104 -12.78 -12.32 14.56
CA SER A 104 -14.02 -12.99 14.18
C SER A 104 -13.86 -14.50 14.12
N GLY A 105 -12.82 -14.99 13.44
CA GLY A 105 -12.49 -16.41 13.37
C GLY A 105 -12.26 -17.00 14.76
N LEU A 106 -11.44 -16.32 15.56
CA LEU A 106 -11.10 -16.78 16.90
C LEU A 106 -12.32 -16.80 17.82
N LEU A 107 -13.11 -15.72 17.89
CA LEU A 107 -14.28 -15.65 18.80
C LEU A 107 -15.43 -16.56 18.37
N ALA A 108 -15.75 -16.62 17.06
CA ALA A 108 -16.83 -17.46 16.55
C ALA A 108 -16.54 -18.94 16.80
N TYR A 109 -15.36 -19.41 16.42
CA TYR A 109 -14.99 -20.82 16.58
C TYR A 109 -14.70 -21.19 18.04
N SER A 110 -14.23 -20.26 18.88
CA SER A 110 -14.12 -20.48 20.32
C SER A 110 -15.51 -20.69 20.98
N ARG A 111 -16.51 -19.90 20.57
CA ARG A 111 -17.89 -20.07 21.04
C ARG A 111 -18.48 -21.41 20.57
N LEU A 112 -18.33 -21.75 19.30
CA LEU A 112 -18.78 -23.04 18.75
C LEU A 112 -18.10 -24.24 19.45
N SER A 113 -16.82 -24.09 19.78
CA SER A 113 -16.06 -25.11 20.49
C SER A 113 -16.55 -25.25 21.96
N ALA A 114 -16.76 -24.14 22.66
CA ALA A 114 -17.26 -24.11 24.03
C ALA A 114 -18.66 -24.72 24.15
N ASN A 115 -19.52 -24.51 23.14
CA ASN A 115 -20.85 -25.11 23.06
C ASN A 115 -20.84 -26.59 22.66
N GLY A 116 -19.66 -27.17 22.35
CA GLY A 116 -19.55 -28.55 21.86
C GLY A 116 -19.96 -28.77 20.41
N GLU A 117 -20.33 -27.71 19.67
CA GLU A 117 -20.80 -27.77 18.28
C GLU A 117 -19.73 -28.28 17.33
N VAL A 118 -18.47 -27.84 17.51
CA VAL A 118 -17.32 -28.31 16.72
C VAL A 118 -17.15 -29.82 16.90
N ILE A 119 -17.25 -30.33 18.14
CA ILE A 119 -17.13 -31.75 18.43
C ILE A 119 -18.29 -32.51 17.80
N ALA A 120 -19.52 -32.02 17.92
CA ALA A 120 -20.70 -32.64 17.34
C ALA A 120 -20.60 -32.76 15.80
N MET A 121 -20.21 -31.69 15.12
CA MET A 121 -19.99 -31.69 13.64
C MET A 121 -18.91 -32.70 13.24
N ARG A 122 -17.83 -32.80 14.00
CA ARG A 122 -16.75 -33.77 13.75
C ARG A 122 -17.18 -35.19 14.01
N SER A 123 -17.95 -35.45 15.05
CA SER A 123 -18.54 -36.79 15.30
C SER A 123 -19.49 -37.25 14.20
N CYS A 124 -20.12 -36.31 13.48
CA CYS A 124 -20.90 -36.58 12.27
C CYS A 124 -20.02 -36.75 11.00
N GLY A 125 -18.67 -36.81 11.11
CA GLY A 125 -17.76 -37.06 10.02
C GLY A 125 -17.33 -35.82 9.22
N VAL A 126 -17.63 -34.59 9.70
CA VAL A 126 -17.20 -33.36 9.03
C VAL A 126 -15.70 -33.16 9.31
N SER A 127 -14.91 -33.05 8.23
CA SER A 127 -13.47 -32.82 8.32
C SER A 127 -13.15 -31.40 8.78
N VAL A 128 -11.99 -31.20 9.43
CA VAL A 128 -11.49 -29.89 9.87
C VAL A 128 -11.40 -28.91 8.70
N ASN A 129 -10.87 -29.35 7.57
CA ASN A 129 -10.78 -28.53 6.37
C ASN A 129 -12.14 -28.01 5.90
N ARG A 130 -13.19 -28.82 6.05
CA ARG A 130 -14.55 -28.42 5.69
C ARG A 130 -15.14 -27.39 6.66
N LEU A 131 -14.74 -27.43 7.93
CA LEU A 131 -15.12 -26.44 8.94
C LEU A 131 -14.41 -25.09 8.73
N ILE A 132 -13.17 -25.10 8.22
CA ILE A 132 -12.39 -23.88 7.97
C ILE A 132 -12.85 -23.19 6.67
N LEU A 133 -13.37 -23.94 5.70
CA LEU A 133 -13.70 -23.43 4.36
C LEU A 133 -14.61 -22.18 4.35
N PRO A 134 -15.69 -22.09 5.17
CA PRO A 134 -16.53 -20.88 5.22
C PRO A 134 -15.77 -19.64 5.68
N ALA A 135 -14.84 -19.79 6.61
CA ALA A 135 -14.00 -18.69 7.08
C ALA A 135 -13.01 -18.23 6.00
N ILE A 136 -12.45 -19.15 5.20
CA ILE A 136 -11.59 -18.80 4.06
C ILE A 136 -12.39 -18.06 3.00
N ILE A 137 -13.61 -18.52 2.67
CA ILE A 137 -14.47 -17.85 1.68
C ILE A 137 -14.81 -16.43 2.16
N LEU A 138 -15.19 -16.28 3.43
CA LEU A 138 -15.45 -14.98 4.02
C LEU A 138 -14.19 -14.08 3.96
N SER A 139 -13.03 -14.61 4.33
CA SER A 139 -11.78 -13.85 4.31
C SER A 139 -11.35 -13.44 2.92
N LEU A 140 -11.61 -14.26 1.89
CA LEU A 140 -11.39 -13.89 0.49
C LEU A 140 -12.33 -12.74 0.06
N GLY A 141 -13.59 -12.77 0.48
CA GLY A 141 -14.51 -11.66 0.25
C GLY A 141 -14.04 -10.36 0.92
N VAL A 142 -13.59 -10.46 2.17
CA VAL A 142 -13.02 -9.30 2.89
C VAL A 142 -11.69 -8.85 2.26
N SER A 143 -10.86 -9.79 1.78
CA SER A 143 -9.63 -9.48 1.04
C SER A 143 -9.90 -8.67 -0.23
N ALA A 144 -10.88 -9.09 -1.02
CA ALA A 144 -11.31 -8.35 -2.21
C ALA A 144 -11.85 -6.97 -1.86
N LEU A 145 -12.62 -6.85 -0.79
CA LEU A 145 -13.12 -5.58 -0.27
C LEU A 145 -11.96 -4.68 0.17
N THR A 146 -11.00 -5.22 0.94
CA THR A 146 -9.78 -4.52 1.37
C THR A 146 -8.99 -3.98 0.17
N PHE A 147 -8.84 -4.80 -0.88
CA PHE A 147 -8.15 -4.39 -2.10
C PHE A 147 -8.89 -3.24 -2.80
N ALA A 148 -10.21 -3.36 -2.98
CA ALA A 148 -11.02 -2.33 -3.62
C ALA A 148 -10.97 -0.99 -2.85
N PHE A 149 -11.06 -1.03 -1.51
CA PHE A 149 -10.93 0.16 -0.68
C PHE A 149 -9.55 0.78 -0.80
N ASN A 150 -8.49 -0.02 -0.73
CA ASN A 150 -7.11 0.44 -0.75
C ASN A 150 -6.68 1.00 -2.11
N GLU A 151 -7.32 0.55 -3.21
CA GLU A 151 -6.99 0.98 -4.56
C GLU A 151 -7.86 2.16 -5.05
N ALA A 152 -9.14 2.22 -4.66
CA ALA A 152 -10.07 3.21 -5.18
C ALA A 152 -10.49 4.26 -4.13
N ILE A 153 -10.93 3.82 -2.95
CA ILE A 153 -11.59 4.71 -1.98
C ILE A 153 -10.54 5.49 -1.16
N VAL A 154 -9.54 4.81 -0.63
CA VAL A 154 -8.53 5.41 0.25
C VAL A 154 -7.72 6.50 -0.45
N PRO A 155 -7.17 6.29 -1.68
CA PRO A 155 -6.44 7.34 -2.38
C PRO A 155 -7.28 8.57 -2.67
N ALA A 156 -8.54 8.37 -3.10
CA ALA A 156 -9.46 9.48 -3.38
C ALA A 156 -9.82 10.27 -2.12
N ALA A 157 -10.09 9.60 -1.02
CA ALA A 157 -10.44 10.20 0.25
C ALA A 157 -9.27 10.98 0.86
N ASN A 158 -8.05 10.40 0.86
CA ASN A 158 -6.85 11.07 1.35
C ASN A 158 -6.50 12.30 0.52
N LEU A 159 -6.65 12.24 -0.80
CA LEU A 159 -6.45 13.40 -1.68
C LEU A 159 -7.42 14.54 -1.36
N GLN A 160 -8.71 14.20 -1.13
CA GLN A 160 -9.71 15.20 -0.74
C GLN A 160 -9.43 15.79 0.64
N ALA A 161 -9.02 14.96 1.62
CA ALA A 161 -8.62 15.42 2.95
C ALA A 161 -7.46 16.41 2.89
N ARG A 162 -6.45 16.11 2.08
CA ARG A 162 -5.29 16.99 1.87
C ARG A 162 -5.68 18.30 1.18
N ASN A 163 -6.55 18.26 0.19
CA ASN A 163 -7.04 19.46 -0.49
C ASN A 163 -7.86 20.35 0.47
N ALA A 164 -8.73 19.75 1.30
CA ALA A 164 -9.48 20.47 2.33
C ALA A 164 -8.55 21.14 3.35
N LEU A 165 -7.50 20.42 3.81
CA LEU A 165 -6.51 20.96 4.73
C LEU A 165 -5.74 22.14 4.11
N ARG A 166 -5.27 22.02 2.86
CA ARG A 166 -4.56 23.08 2.16
C ARG A 166 -5.41 24.34 1.97
N THR A 167 -6.66 24.16 1.60
CA THR A 167 -7.62 25.27 1.43
C THR A 167 -7.89 25.98 2.76
N ALA A 168 -8.03 25.22 3.85
CA ALA A 168 -8.31 25.77 5.17
C ALA A 168 -7.14 26.52 5.79
N LEU A 169 -5.90 26.13 5.47
CA LEU A 169 -4.70 26.85 5.90
C LEU A 169 -4.39 28.10 5.07
N ASN A 170 -5.37 28.64 4.31
CA ASN A 170 -5.21 29.79 3.41
C ASN A 170 -4.04 29.68 2.42
N GLN A 171 -3.63 28.47 2.09
CA GLN A 171 -2.70 28.24 1.00
C GLN A 171 -3.48 28.44 -0.30
N GLU A 172 -3.24 29.58 -0.97
CA GLU A 172 -3.92 30.00 -2.18
C GLU A 172 -4.00 28.87 -3.21
N ASN A 173 -5.20 28.63 -3.68
CA ASN A 173 -5.67 27.77 -4.77
C ASN A 173 -4.82 26.53 -5.09
N PRO A 174 -5.06 25.35 -4.45
CA PRO A 174 -4.22 24.17 -4.57
C PRO A 174 -4.28 23.51 -5.96
N ARG A 175 -5.16 23.94 -6.84
CA ARG A 175 -5.29 23.33 -8.17
C ARG A 175 -4.23 23.77 -9.19
N PHE A 176 -3.57 24.92 -8.95
CA PHE A 176 -2.67 25.53 -9.94
C PHE A 176 -1.40 26.17 -9.37
N GLN A 177 -1.22 26.28 -8.06
CA GLN A 177 -0.04 26.90 -7.48
C GLN A 177 0.69 25.93 -6.55
N GLN A 178 1.78 25.38 -7.02
CA GLN A 178 2.71 24.62 -6.18
C GLN A 178 3.84 25.54 -5.73
N ARG A 179 4.20 25.46 -4.45
CA ARG A 179 5.33 26.17 -3.87
C ARG A 179 6.44 25.20 -3.53
N ASP A 180 7.68 25.68 -3.62
CA ASP A 180 8.87 24.98 -3.19
C ASP A 180 9.06 23.60 -3.89
N ILE A 181 9.04 23.64 -5.23
CA ILE A 181 9.31 22.47 -6.05
C ILE A 181 10.81 22.19 -6.02
N PHE A 182 11.19 21.05 -5.48
CA PHE A 182 12.57 20.64 -5.37
C PHE A 182 12.79 19.32 -6.11
N TYR A 183 13.70 19.33 -7.06
CA TYR A 183 14.07 18.16 -7.84
C TYR A 183 15.58 17.97 -7.80
N GLN A 184 16.01 16.75 -7.52
CA GLN A 184 17.41 16.35 -7.52
C GLN A 184 17.61 15.30 -8.62
N GLN A 185 18.56 15.53 -9.49
CA GLN A 185 19.00 14.57 -10.50
C GLN A 185 20.30 13.92 -10.03
N PHE A 186 20.26 12.60 -9.90
CA PHE A 186 21.44 11.80 -9.60
C PHE A 186 21.95 11.16 -10.89
N GLY A 187 23.24 10.98 -11.00
CA GLY A 187 23.88 10.39 -12.17
C GLY A 187 25.33 10.07 -11.89
N GLU A 188 26.06 9.68 -12.92
CA GLU A 188 27.49 9.44 -12.85
C GLU A 188 28.25 10.75 -12.81
N ILE A 189 29.06 10.94 -11.78
CA ILE A 189 30.00 12.06 -11.64
C ILE A 189 31.39 11.52 -11.94
N VAL A 190 32.09 12.15 -12.89
CA VAL A 190 33.47 11.87 -13.17
C VAL A 190 34.34 12.69 -12.21
N GLN A 191 35.09 12.01 -11.31
CA GLN A 191 36.04 12.65 -10.41
C GLN A 191 37.33 13.03 -11.16
N GLU A 192 38.12 13.94 -10.60
CA GLU A 192 39.40 14.38 -11.18
C GLU A 192 40.40 13.24 -11.41
N ASP A 193 40.27 12.14 -10.68
CA ASP A 193 41.08 10.92 -10.83
C ASP A 193 40.59 9.96 -11.94
N GLY A 194 39.54 10.34 -12.69
CA GLY A 194 38.93 9.55 -13.75
C GLY A 194 38.00 8.44 -13.26
N SER A 195 37.76 8.31 -11.95
CA SER A 195 36.79 7.38 -11.40
C SER A 195 35.37 7.94 -11.55
N THR A 196 34.38 7.05 -11.84
CA THR A 196 32.96 7.41 -11.89
C THR A 196 32.30 7.01 -10.58
N THR A 197 31.68 8.00 -9.93
CA THR A 197 30.88 7.78 -8.70
C THR A 197 29.46 8.25 -8.94
N HIS A 198 28.48 7.49 -8.44
CA HIS A 198 27.08 7.90 -8.52
C HIS A 198 26.79 8.98 -7.46
N GLY A 199 26.39 10.16 -7.90
CA GLY A 199 26.14 11.28 -7.00
C GLY A 199 25.15 12.30 -7.57
N LEU A 200 24.96 13.41 -6.85
CA LEU A 200 24.09 14.50 -7.24
C LEU A 200 24.71 15.28 -8.40
N VAL A 201 24.07 15.19 -9.57
CA VAL A 201 24.53 15.91 -10.79
C VAL A 201 23.89 17.29 -10.89
N ARG A 202 22.61 17.40 -10.52
CA ARG A 202 21.90 18.66 -10.69
C ARG A 202 20.77 18.81 -9.67
N THR A 203 20.56 20.04 -9.18
CA THR A 203 19.42 20.42 -8.35
C THR A 203 18.60 21.46 -9.08
N PHE A 204 17.30 21.26 -9.12
CA PHE A 204 16.32 22.19 -9.66
C PHE A 204 15.39 22.62 -8.54
N TYR A 205 15.27 23.91 -8.31
CA TYR A 205 14.34 24.50 -7.34
C TYR A 205 13.47 25.53 -8.05
N ALA A 206 12.17 25.50 -7.80
CA ALA A 206 11.25 26.55 -8.22
C ALA A 206 10.35 26.93 -7.05
N ARG A 207 10.24 28.24 -6.77
CA ARG A 207 9.41 28.73 -5.66
C ARG A 207 7.92 28.52 -5.90
N ARG A 208 7.47 28.63 -7.16
CA ARG A 208 6.04 28.54 -7.51
C ARG A 208 5.88 27.93 -8.89
N PHE A 209 4.81 27.17 -9.06
CA PHE A 209 4.29 26.67 -10.32
C PHE A 209 2.80 27.01 -10.43
N ASP A 210 2.38 27.64 -11.51
CA ASP A 210 0.98 28.06 -11.73
C ASP A 210 0.20 27.14 -12.70
N GLY A 211 0.78 26.01 -13.07
CA GLY A 211 0.22 25.05 -14.02
C GLY A 211 0.72 25.23 -15.47
N ARG A 212 1.45 26.31 -15.78
CA ARG A 212 2.07 26.58 -17.08
C ARG A 212 3.53 26.96 -16.98
N GLU A 213 3.87 27.82 -16.04
CA GLU A 213 5.22 28.33 -15.85
C GLU A 213 5.68 28.18 -14.40
N MET A 214 6.97 28.00 -14.22
CA MET A 214 7.63 28.01 -12.93
C MET A 214 8.24 29.37 -12.67
N GLN A 215 8.11 29.86 -11.44
CA GLN A 215 8.58 31.17 -11.02
C GLN A 215 9.71 31.04 -10.00
N ASP A 216 10.66 32.00 -10.04
CA ASP A 216 11.83 32.05 -9.18
C ASP A 216 12.61 30.72 -9.19
N VAL A 217 13.08 30.34 -10.37
CA VAL A 217 13.74 29.06 -10.60
C VAL A 217 15.24 29.20 -10.38
N THR A 218 15.80 28.19 -9.68
CA THR A 218 17.26 28.05 -9.51
C THR A 218 17.67 26.64 -9.92
N VAL A 219 18.65 26.56 -10.81
CA VAL A 219 19.27 25.30 -11.24
C VAL A 219 20.74 25.32 -10.86
N MET A 220 21.18 24.32 -10.11
CA MET A 220 22.58 24.13 -9.72
C MET A 220 23.12 22.88 -10.41
N ASP A 221 24.26 22.99 -11.07
CA ASP A 221 24.94 21.88 -11.74
C ASP A 221 26.19 21.47 -10.95
N PHE A 222 26.27 20.14 -10.65
CA PHE A 222 27.34 19.50 -9.86
C PHE A 222 28.08 18.45 -10.68
N SER A 223 28.07 18.53 -12.01
CA SER A 223 28.52 17.45 -12.91
C SER A 223 29.96 16.97 -12.70
N GLN A 224 30.81 17.71 -11.99
CA GLN A 224 32.18 17.31 -11.62
C GLN A 224 32.38 17.21 -10.09
N GLY A 225 31.32 16.91 -9.33
CA GLY A 225 31.41 16.80 -7.87
C GLY A 225 31.47 18.12 -7.11
N GLN A 226 31.56 19.25 -7.82
CA GLN A 226 31.52 20.62 -7.27
C GLN A 226 30.51 21.44 -8.06
N VAL A 227 30.00 22.52 -7.44
CA VAL A 227 29.10 23.46 -8.13
C VAL A 227 29.83 24.16 -9.25
N GLN A 228 29.48 23.86 -10.49
CA GLN A 228 30.08 24.49 -11.67
C GLN A 228 29.27 25.66 -12.22
N GLN A 229 27.94 25.54 -12.10
CA GLN A 229 27.02 26.52 -12.63
C GLN A 229 25.82 26.69 -11.72
N ILE A 230 25.42 27.94 -11.45
CA ILE A 230 24.17 28.31 -10.85
C ILE A 230 23.42 29.19 -11.83
N LEU A 231 22.25 28.72 -12.25
CA LEU A 231 21.33 29.49 -13.08
C LEU A 231 20.15 29.91 -12.23
N THR A 232 19.85 31.20 -12.19
CA THR A 232 18.65 31.76 -11.57
C THR A 232 17.81 32.46 -12.63
N ALA A 233 16.51 32.23 -12.67
CA ALA A 233 15.60 32.88 -13.61
C ALA A 233 14.26 33.19 -12.95
N LYS A 234 13.61 34.28 -13.36
CA LYS A 234 12.29 34.62 -12.85
C LYS A 234 11.23 33.65 -13.31
N ILE A 235 11.34 33.16 -14.56
CA ILE A 235 10.35 32.31 -15.19
C ILE A 235 11.06 31.16 -15.92
N ALA A 236 10.50 29.93 -15.82
CA ALA A 236 10.89 28.80 -16.64
C ALA A 236 9.63 28.10 -17.21
N ILE A 237 9.64 27.86 -18.53
CA ILE A 237 8.53 27.25 -19.28
C ILE A 237 9.05 26.02 -20.00
N TRP A 238 8.30 24.93 -19.94
CA TRP A 238 8.57 23.72 -20.70
C TRP A 238 8.01 23.84 -22.13
N LEU A 239 8.88 23.81 -23.13
CA LEU A 239 8.50 23.78 -24.55
C LEU A 239 8.39 22.33 -25.02
N ALA A 240 7.16 21.79 -25.02
CA ALA A 240 6.89 20.39 -25.35
C ALA A 240 7.31 20.02 -26.79
N ASN A 241 7.23 20.97 -27.74
CA ASN A 241 7.59 20.74 -29.14
C ASN A 241 9.10 20.58 -29.35
N GLU A 242 9.91 21.21 -28.51
CA GLU A 242 11.36 21.20 -28.60
C GLU A 242 12.04 20.32 -27.57
N GLY A 243 11.30 19.89 -26.52
CA GLY A 243 11.84 19.11 -25.41
C GLY A 243 12.88 19.85 -24.57
N VAL A 244 12.72 21.17 -24.42
CA VAL A 244 13.65 22.06 -23.72
C VAL A 244 12.92 22.95 -22.71
N TRP A 245 13.63 23.35 -21.67
CA TRP A 245 13.20 24.40 -20.76
C TRP A 245 13.67 25.77 -21.28
N GLN A 246 12.74 26.67 -21.40
CA GLN A 246 13.00 28.08 -21.70
C GLN A 246 13.00 28.87 -20.39
N PHE A 247 14.16 29.41 -20.04
CA PHE A 247 14.33 30.31 -18.91
C PHE A 247 14.29 31.75 -19.39
N ARG A 248 13.61 32.62 -18.64
CA ARG A 248 13.45 34.05 -18.95
C ARG A 248 13.88 34.90 -17.77
N ASP A 249 14.44 36.08 -18.07
CA ASP A 249 14.94 37.06 -17.10
C ASP A 249 15.87 36.43 -16.08
N GLY A 250 17.00 35.89 -16.51
CA GLY A 250 17.87 35.14 -15.63
C GLY A 250 19.33 35.60 -15.62
N VAL A 251 20.06 35.00 -14.69
CA VAL A 251 21.49 35.16 -14.52
C VAL A 251 22.12 33.78 -14.35
N THR A 252 23.19 33.53 -15.08
CA THR A 252 24.01 32.33 -14.93
C THR A 252 25.37 32.74 -14.33
N TYR A 253 25.69 32.09 -13.21
CA TYR A 253 26.97 32.18 -12.55
C TYR A 253 27.80 30.95 -12.92
N LEU A 254 28.97 31.16 -13.54
CA LEU A 254 29.95 30.11 -13.78
C LEU A 254 30.98 30.17 -12.64
N ILE A 255 31.26 29.03 -12.02
CA ILE A 255 32.13 28.92 -10.85
C ILE A 255 33.32 28.04 -11.22
N ASN A 256 34.55 28.53 -10.95
CA ASN A 256 35.77 27.76 -11.14
C ASN A 256 35.99 26.72 -10.02
N SER A 257 36.92 25.81 -10.23
CA SER A 257 37.33 24.79 -9.23
C SER A 257 37.91 25.41 -7.95
N ASP A 258 38.41 26.64 -8.00
CA ASP A 258 38.90 27.41 -6.85
C ASP A 258 37.79 28.17 -6.07
N ARG A 259 36.50 27.93 -6.43
CA ARG A 259 35.31 28.61 -5.90
C ARG A 259 35.23 30.12 -6.20
N SER A 260 36.05 30.63 -7.09
CA SER A 260 35.90 31.99 -7.61
C SER A 260 34.85 32.05 -8.71
N TYR A 261 34.14 33.19 -8.81
CA TYR A 261 33.24 33.45 -9.94
C TYR A 261 34.07 33.72 -11.20
N ASN A 262 33.91 32.86 -12.22
CA ASN A 262 34.55 33.02 -13.49
C ASN A 262 33.83 34.06 -14.36
N SER A 263 32.52 33.95 -14.47
CA SER A 263 31.69 34.82 -15.29
C SER A 263 30.25 34.90 -14.75
N ILE A 264 29.69 36.08 -14.94
CA ILE A 264 28.27 36.33 -14.66
C ILE A 264 27.62 36.71 -15.98
N LEU A 265 26.75 35.81 -16.48
CA LEU A 265 26.05 36.02 -17.75
C LEU A 265 24.60 36.37 -17.45
N ARG A 266 24.15 37.55 -17.82
CA ARG A 266 22.74 37.93 -17.76
C ARG A 266 22.09 37.65 -19.10
N PHE A 267 20.90 37.09 -19.11
CA PHE A 267 20.17 36.74 -20.31
C PHE A 267 18.68 37.10 -20.16
N ASP A 268 18.08 37.51 -21.26
CA ASP A 268 16.63 37.71 -21.34
C ASP A 268 15.91 36.41 -21.60
N GLN A 269 16.52 35.50 -22.39
CA GLN A 269 15.99 34.20 -22.70
C GLN A 269 17.11 33.19 -22.96
N GLN A 270 17.00 32.00 -22.35
CA GLN A 270 17.93 30.88 -22.53
C GLN A 270 17.18 29.55 -22.59
N ASN A 271 17.46 28.73 -23.59
CA ASN A 271 16.91 27.40 -23.73
C ASN A 271 17.94 26.37 -23.26
N ILE A 272 17.52 25.51 -22.32
CA ILE A 272 18.39 24.47 -21.77
C ILE A 272 17.66 23.11 -21.82
N ARG A 273 18.37 22.10 -22.29
CA ARG A 273 17.88 20.70 -22.26
C ARG A 273 18.03 20.15 -20.85
N LEU A 274 16.93 20.10 -20.15
CA LEU A 274 16.79 19.43 -18.86
C LEU A 274 15.70 18.36 -18.96
N PRO A 275 15.74 17.31 -18.12
CA PRO A 275 14.65 16.36 -18.06
C PRO A 275 13.31 17.06 -17.77
N ARG A 276 12.21 16.51 -18.29
CA ARG A 276 10.86 17.00 -17.96
C ARG A 276 10.46 16.71 -16.52
N ALA A 277 11.17 15.80 -15.85
CA ALA A 277 10.88 15.33 -14.50
C ALA A 277 10.54 16.43 -13.46
N PRO A 278 11.15 17.64 -13.43
CA PRO A 278 10.72 18.71 -12.53
C PRO A 278 9.25 19.11 -12.71
N LEU A 279 8.78 19.17 -13.96
CA LEU A 279 7.38 19.48 -14.28
C LEU A 279 6.44 18.34 -13.88
N ASP A 280 6.81 17.09 -14.20
CA ASP A 280 6.01 15.91 -13.85
C ASP A 280 5.90 15.76 -12.32
N ILE A 281 6.96 16.11 -11.58
CA ILE A 281 6.95 16.14 -10.11
C ILE A 281 6.08 17.27 -9.60
N ALA A 282 6.09 18.42 -10.25
CA ALA A 282 5.24 19.55 -9.88
C ALA A 282 3.75 19.25 -10.12
N GLU A 283 3.42 18.55 -11.20
CA GLU A 283 2.05 18.13 -11.49
C GLU A 283 1.55 17.00 -10.57
N GLU A 284 2.43 16.12 -10.09
CA GLU A 284 2.09 14.92 -9.32
C GLU A 284 2.56 14.96 -7.84
N GLN A 285 2.28 16.00 -7.07
CA GLN A 285 2.61 16.00 -5.62
C GLN A 285 1.60 15.21 -4.78
N LYS A 286 1.28 13.98 -5.17
CA LYS A 286 0.55 13.06 -4.31
C LYS A 286 1.50 12.38 -3.32
N GLY A 287 1.13 12.30 -2.05
CA GLY A 287 1.82 11.45 -1.08
C GLY A 287 1.71 9.97 -1.46
N ALA A 288 2.65 9.16 -1.03
CA ALA A 288 2.63 7.71 -1.33
C ALA A 288 1.33 7.01 -0.84
N GLU A 289 0.65 7.59 0.15
CA GLU A 289 -0.62 7.07 0.70
C GLU A 289 -1.85 7.49 -0.11
N GLU A 290 -1.70 8.50 -0.96
CA GLU A 290 -2.72 9.03 -1.85
C GLU A 290 -2.67 8.42 -3.25
N MET A 291 -1.65 7.59 -3.52
CA MET A 291 -1.43 6.94 -4.81
C MET A 291 -2.00 5.53 -4.82
N ASN A 292 -2.63 5.14 -5.92
CA ASN A 292 -2.94 3.75 -6.20
C ASN A 292 -1.69 3.00 -6.71
N ILE A 293 -1.76 1.68 -6.88
CA ILE A 293 -0.62 0.85 -7.31
C ILE A 293 -0.10 1.28 -8.69
N ALA A 294 -0.98 1.67 -9.60
CA ALA A 294 -0.61 2.13 -10.94
C ALA A 294 0.13 3.47 -10.88
N GLU A 295 -0.35 4.42 -10.08
CA GLU A 295 0.30 5.72 -9.86
C GLU A 295 1.67 5.56 -9.19
N ILE A 296 1.78 4.69 -8.17
CA ILE A 296 3.07 4.38 -7.54
C ILE A 296 4.05 3.80 -8.57
N SER A 297 3.59 2.89 -9.43
CA SER A 297 4.45 2.27 -10.46
C SER A 297 4.96 3.30 -11.47
N ARG A 298 4.09 4.21 -11.91
CA ARG A 298 4.47 5.33 -12.79
C ARG A 298 5.46 6.28 -12.11
N ARG A 299 5.24 6.58 -10.84
CA ARG A 299 6.16 7.44 -10.06
C ARG A 299 7.54 6.80 -9.88
N ILE A 300 7.60 5.49 -9.66
CA ILE A 300 8.86 4.73 -9.61
C ILE A 300 9.64 4.89 -10.91
N GLU A 301 8.97 4.83 -12.06
CA GLU A 301 9.62 4.96 -13.37
C GLU A 301 10.21 6.36 -13.59
N LEU A 302 9.47 7.41 -13.23
CA LEU A 302 9.97 8.79 -13.26
C LEU A 302 11.18 9.00 -12.34
N LEU A 303 11.13 8.45 -11.12
CA LEU A 303 12.24 8.56 -10.18
C LEU A 303 13.47 7.74 -10.59
N LYS A 304 13.28 6.60 -11.29
CA LYS A 304 14.38 5.83 -11.89
C LYS A 304 15.10 6.65 -12.96
N GLN A 305 14.34 7.35 -13.83
CA GLN A 305 14.91 8.24 -14.83
C GLN A 305 15.65 9.43 -14.18
N ALA A 306 15.15 9.89 -13.04
CA ALA A 306 15.79 10.93 -12.25
C ALA A 306 17.01 10.47 -11.45
N GLY A 307 17.28 9.14 -11.39
CA GLY A 307 18.39 8.57 -10.64
C GLY A 307 18.23 8.57 -9.13
N ASN A 308 17.06 8.91 -8.59
CA ASN A 308 16.80 8.92 -7.15
C ASN A 308 16.48 7.51 -6.63
N LEU A 309 17.52 6.68 -6.54
CA LEU A 309 17.40 5.26 -6.17
C LEU A 309 16.83 5.06 -4.76
N GLN A 310 17.10 5.97 -3.84
CA GLN A 310 16.61 5.86 -2.46
C GLN A 310 15.09 6.00 -2.38
N GLU A 311 14.52 6.98 -3.10
CA GLU A 311 13.07 7.18 -3.12
C GLU A 311 12.36 6.09 -3.94
N VAL A 312 12.97 5.64 -5.04
CA VAL A 312 12.52 4.46 -5.79
C VAL A 312 12.35 3.26 -4.87
N ARG A 313 13.36 2.98 -4.05
CA ARG A 313 13.35 1.86 -3.12
C ARG A 313 12.21 1.93 -2.12
N LYS A 314 12.00 3.08 -1.51
CA LYS A 314 10.88 3.31 -0.58
C LYS A 314 9.52 3.03 -1.24
N LEU A 315 9.33 3.53 -2.46
CA LEU A 315 8.08 3.33 -3.20
C LEU A 315 7.90 1.88 -3.67
N GLU A 316 8.97 1.19 -4.07
CA GLU A 316 8.92 -0.23 -4.42
C GLU A 316 8.49 -1.09 -3.22
N VAL A 317 9.07 -0.86 -2.04
CA VAL A 317 8.66 -1.55 -0.80
C VAL A 317 7.19 -1.26 -0.49
N ARG A 318 6.78 0.01 -0.56
CA ARG A 318 5.40 0.43 -0.30
C ARG A 318 4.40 -0.22 -1.25
N ARG A 319 4.73 -0.29 -2.54
CA ARG A 319 3.92 -0.97 -3.55
C ARG A 319 3.72 -2.44 -3.20
N GLN A 320 4.78 -3.16 -2.83
CA GLN A 320 4.69 -4.55 -2.44
C GLN A 320 3.84 -4.76 -1.18
N GLN A 321 4.00 -3.89 -0.18
CA GLN A 321 3.17 -3.92 1.03
C GLN A 321 1.68 -3.68 0.72
N LYS A 322 1.38 -2.73 -0.19
CA LYS A 322 0.00 -2.49 -0.65
C LYS A 322 -0.63 -3.70 -1.33
N CYS A 323 0.13 -4.41 -2.17
CA CYS A 323 -0.30 -5.66 -2.78
C CYS A 323 -0.48 -6.79 -1.77
N ALA A 324 0.38 -6.85 -0.74
CA ALA A 324 0.37 -7.92 0.26
C ALA A 324 -0.75 -7.77 1.30
N LEU A 325 -1.19 -6.54 1.60
CA LEU A 325 -2.15 -6.23 2.66
C LEU A 325 -3.49 -6.99 2.55
N PRO A 326 -4.16 -7.10 1.37
CA PRO A 326 -5.40 -7.85 1.26
C PRO A 326 -5.26 -9.32 1.64
N PHE A 327 -4.12 -9.94 1.34
CA PHE A 327 -3.87 -11.36 1.64
C PHE A 327 -3.75 -11.65 3.13
N VAL A 328 -3.49 -10.63 3.97
CA VAL A 328 -3.47 -10.77 5.44
C VAL A 328 -4.79 -11.26 5.98
N CYS A 329 -5.92 -10.90 5.34
CA CYS A 329 -7.24 -11.38 5.74
C CYS A 329 -7.31 -12.91 5.70
N VAL A 330 -6.78 -13.53 4.64
CA VAL A 330 -6.78 -15.00 4.49
C VAL A 330 -5.81 -15.64 5.48
N VAL A 331 -4.62 -15.06 5.64
CA VAL A 331 -3.62 -15.53 6.61
C VAL A 331 -4.18 -15.50 8.02
N PHE A 332 -4.86 -14.43 8.40
CA PHE A 332 -5.44 -14.27 9.73
C PHE A 332 -6.65 -15.20 9.97
N ALA A 333 -7.44 -15.50 8.94
CA ALA A 333 -8.48 -16.52 9.03
C ALA A 333 -7.87 -17.90 9.31
N LEU A 334 -6.79 -18.27 8.60
CA LEU A 334 -6.06 -19.53 8.79
C LEU A 334 -5.41 -19.66 10.17
N ILE A 335 -5.18 -18.58 10.89
CA ILE A 335 -4.66 -18.60 12.26
C ILE A 335 -5.79 -18.57 13.28
N GLY A 336 -6.76 -17.66 13.10
CA GLY A 336 -7.81 -17.42 14.09
C GLY A 336 -8.74 -18.62 14.27
N VAL A 337 -9.13 -19.25 13.16
CA VAL A 337 -10.04 -20.40 13.19
C VAL A 337 -9.46 -21.62 13.91
N PRO A 338 -8.26 -22.12 13.58
CA PRO A 338 -7.63 -23.23 14.28
C PRO A 338 -7.44 -22.98 15.77
N ILE A 339 -7.06 -21.77 16.15
CA ILE A 339 -6.88 -21.41 17.55
C ILE A 339 -8.25 -21.43 18.27
N GLY A 340 -9.29 -20.87 17.65
CA GLY A 340 -10.65 -20.86 18.18
C GLY A 340 -11.27 -22.25 18.32
N MET A 341 -10.93 -23.20 17.43
CA MET A 341 -11.43 -24.58 17.48
C MET A 341 -10.90 -25.39 18.67
N ARG A 342 -9.80 -24.99 19.27
CA ARG A 342 -9.26 -25.72 20.43
C ARG A 342 -10.20 -25.55 21.62
N PRO A 343 -10.53 -26.64 22.31
CA PRO A 343 -11.40 -26.57 23.48
C PRO A 343 -10.67 -25.79 24.59
N GLN A 344 -11.02 -24.53 24.72
CA GLN A 344 -10.50 -23.65 25.76
C GLN A 344 -11.62 -23.43 26.78
N ARG A 345 -11.34 -23.75 28.05
CA ARG A 345 -12.22 -23.39 29.19
C ARG A 345 -12.13 -21.89 29.53
N THR A 346 -11.41 -21.11 28.74
CA THR A 346 -11.09 -19.70 28.99
C THR A 346 -12.04 -18.81 28.21
N GLY A 347 -12.58 -17.78 28.88
CA GLY A 347 -13.60 -16.88 28.35
C GLY A 347 -13.13 -16.03 27.14
N THR A 348 -14.08 -15.33 26.53
CA THR A 348 -13.91 -14.42 25.34
C THR A 348 -12.80 -13.39 25.50
N ALA A 349 -12.49 -12.96 26.74
CA ALA A 349 -11.43 -12.00 27.02
C ALA A 349 -10.02 -12.50 26.61
N LEU A 350 -9.75 -13.79 26.83
CA LEU A 350 -8.44 -14.37 26.47
C LEU A 350 -8.29 -14.51 24.96
N GLY A 351 -9.38 -14.79 24.25
CA GLY A 351 -9.41 -14.78 22.78
C GLY A 351 -9.12 -13.39 22.21
N PHE A 352 -9.69 -12.34 22.79
CA PHE A 352 -9.39 -10.97 22.40
C PHE A 352 -7.91 -10.61 22.64
N GLY A 353 -7.39 -10.90 23.85
CA GLY A 353 -5.98 -10.64 24.16
C GLY A 353 -5.00 -11.37 23.23
N LEU A 354 -5.30 -12.64 22.88
CA LEU A 354 -4.50 -13.42 21.95
C LEU A 354 -4.53 -12.83 20.52
N SER A 355 -5.70 -12.35 20.07
CA SER A 355 -5.80 -11.69 18.77
C SER A 355 -4.95 -10.43 18.72
N VAL A 356 -4.96 -9.60 19.76
CA VAL A 356 -4.12 -8.39 19.84
C VAL A 356 -2.62 -8.74 19.77
N LEU A 357 -2.20 -9.80 20.48
CA LEU A 357 -0.80 -10.25 20.46
C LEU A 357 -0.36 -10.70 19.06
N ILE A 358 -1.19 -11.49 18.36
CA ILE A 358 -0.91 -11.95 16.99
C ILE A 358 -0.87 -10.77 16.03
N ILE A 359 -1.81 -9.85 16.13
CA ILE A 359 -1.86 -8.63 15.31
C ILE A 359 -0.60 -7.80 15.52
N PHE A 360 -0.23 -7.55 16.77
CA PHE A 360 0.97 -6.81 17.13
C PHE A 360 2.23 -7.47 16.55
N GLY A 361 2.39 -8.78 16.70
CA GLY A 361 3.53 -9.52 16.15
C GLY A 361 3.62 -9.42 14.63
N TYR A 362 2.48 -9.50 13.93
CA TYR A 362 2.42 -9.34 12.49
C TYR A 362 2.84 -7.94 12.03
N TYR A 363 2.25 -6.87 12.61
CA TYR A 363 2.56 -5.50 12.21
C TYR A 363 3.96 -5.07 12.61
N LEU A 364 4.47 -5.56 13.75
CA LEU A 364 5.86 -5.36 14.14
C LEU A 364 6.82 -5.98 13.10
N MET A 365 6.55 -7.21 12.67
CA MET A 365 7.34 -7.85 11.63
C MET A 365 7.25 -7.11 10.29
N LEU A 366 6.04 -6.66 9.90
CA LEU A 366 5.82 -5.86 8.68
C LEU A 366 6.62 -4.55 8.73
N PHE A 367 6.66 -3.89 9.88
CA PHE A 367 7.42 -2.67 10.09
C PHE A 367 8.94 -2.92 9.96
N ILE A 368 9.46 -3.95 10.64
CA ILE A 368 10.89 -4.31 10.59
C ILE A 368 11.30 -4.69 9.16
N CYS A 369 10.52 -5.56 8.49
CA CYS A 369 10.80 -5.96 7.11
C CYS A 369 10.74 -4.76 6.15
N GLY A 370 9.79 -3.86 6.36
CA GLY A 370 9.66 -2.62 5.59
C GLY A 370 10.88 -1.71 5.76
N ALA A 371 11.35 -1.50 6.98
CA ALA A 371 12.56 -0.73 7.27
C ALA A 371 13.82 -1.34 6.63
N LEU A 372 14.00 -2.67 6.76
CA LEU A 372 15.12 -3.38 6.12
C LEU A 372 15.04 -3.35 4.58
N GLY A 373 13.84 -3.33 4.00
CA GLY A 373 13.64 -3.17 2.56
C GLY A 373 14.01 -1.78 2.06
N GLN A 374 13.77 -0.72 2.86
CA GLN A 374 14.13 0.65 2.52
C GLN A 374 15.64 0.92 2.62
N THR A 375 16.37 0.18 3.48
CA THR A 375 17.81 0.30 3.68
C THR A 375 18.65 -0.64 2.81
N ASP A 376 18.05 -1.27 1.81
CA ASP A 376 18.70 -2.19 0.86
C ASP A 376 19.17 -3.54 1.42
N VAL A 377 18.82 -3.85 2.67
CA VAL A 377 19.16 -5.16 3.29
C VAL A 377 18.28 -6.27 2.72
N LEU A 378 17.00 -5.98 2.45
CA LEU A 378 16.04 -6.91 1.86
C LEU A 378 15.56 -6.42 0.51
N SER A 379 15.30 -7.34 -0.44
CA SER A 379 14.63 -6.95 -1.68
C SER A 379 13.21 -6.42 -1.39
N PRO A 380 12.67 -5.47 -2.17
CA PRO A 380 11.34 -4.90 -1.95
C PRO A 380 10.23 -5.94 -1.91
N VAL A 381 10.34 -7.01 -2.71
CA VAL A 381 9.38 -8.12 -2.75
C VAL A 381 9.40 -8.88 -1.42
N VAL A 382 10.59 -9.27 -0.96
CA VAL A 382 10.74 -10.00 0.32
C VAL A 382 10.24 -9.13 1.46
N ALA A 383 10.62 -7.86 1.51
CA ALA A 383 10.19 -6.93 2.55
C ALA A 383 8.65 -6.77 2.65
N GLY A 384 7.95 -6.84 1.52
CA GLY A 384 6.48 -6.77 1.49
C GLY A 384 5.77 -8.09 1.82
N TRP A 385 6.31 -9.24 1.40
CA TRP A 385 5.62 -10.53 1.46
C TRP A 385 6.08 -11.45 2.59
N LEU A 386 7.29 -11.27 3.14
CA LEU A 386 7.84 -12.15 4.18
C LEU A 386 6.91 -12.29 5.41
N PRO A 387 6.31 -11.22 5.95
CA PRO A 387 5.38 -11.36 7.06
C PRO A 387 4.20 -12.29 6.72
N ASN A 388 3.61 -12.14 5.52
CA ASN A 388 2.52 -12.99 5.07
C ASN A 388 2.94 -14.45 4.96
N LEU A 389 4.13 -14.73 4.42
CA LEU A 389 4.64 -16.09 4.27
C LEU A 389 4.89 -16.78 5.62
N VAL A 390 5.48 -16.06 6.58
CA VAL A 390 5.75 -16.59 7.92
C VAL A 390 4.44 -16.89 8.65
N PHE A 391 3.51 -15.94 8.65
CA PHE A 391 2.22 -16.13 9.32
C PHE A 391 1.33 -17.16 8.59
N LEU A 392 1.42 -17.27 7.26
CA LEU A 392 0.78 -18.33 6.49
C LEU A 392 1.32 -19.71 6.90
N ALA A 393 2.63 -19.85 7.01
CA ALA A 393 3.25 -21.10 7.45
C ALA A 393 2.79 -21.48 8.87
N ILE A 394 2.71 -20.50 9.78
CA ILE A 394 2.14 -20.71 11.13
C ILE A 394 0.67 -21.15 11.03
N GLY A 395 -0.15 -20.51 10.19
CA GLY A 395 -1.55 -20.85 9.99
C GLY A 395 -1.73 -22.29 9.46
N ILE A 396 -0.98 -22.65 8.43
CA ILE A 396 -0.99 -24.03 7.87
C ILE A 396 -0.55 -25.04 8.93
N PHE A 397 0.51 -24.76 9.68
CA PHE A 397 0.95 -25.63 10.79
C PHE A 397 -0.12 -25.80 11.85
N LEU A 398 -0.83 -24.73 12.23
CA LEU A 398 -1.92 -24.79 13.19
C LEU A 398 -3.10 -25.66 12.69
N VAL A 399 -3.46 -25.53 11.40
CA VAL A 399 -4.50 -26.37 10.76
C VAL A 399 -4.09 -27.85 10.79
N TRP A 400 -2.83 -28.14 10.44
CA TRP A 400 -2.33 -29.51 10.41
C TRP A 400 -2.24 -30.17 11.79
N ARG A 401 -2.07 -29.36 12.85
CA ARG A 401 -1.95 -29.86 14.24
C ARG A 401 -3.30 -30.00 14.96
N ILE A 402 -4.42 -29.71 14.30
CA ILE A 402 -5.74 -29.99 14.86
C ILE A 402 -6.00 -31.51 14.75
N PRO A 403 -6.17 -32.23 15.89
CA PRO A 403 -6.33 -33.67 15.87
C PRO A 403 -7.62 -34.11 15.17
#